data_5282c75f6f99748276cb694665ac23b7
#
_entry.id   5282c75f6f99748276cb694665ac23b7
#
_cell.length_a   1.000
_cell.length_b   1.000
_cell.length_c   1.000
_cell.angle_alpha   90.00
_cell.angle_beta   90.00
_cell.angle_gamma   90.00
#
_symmetry.space_group_name_H-M   'P 1'
#
loop_
_entity.id
_entity.type
_entity.pdbx_description
1 polymer ?
#
loop_
_entity_poly.entity_id
_entity_poly.type
_entity_poly.pdbx_seq_one_letter_code
_entity_poly.pdbx_strand_id
1 'polypeptide(L)'
;MTKVLKYLKKYWYFALLTPLFMVLEVSMDLVQPSLMSRIVDEGIVAGDIQLILNLGGQMLIFTVIGCLGGVLSGVFGNMAAQNFSNDLRKDAFAKVMKMSFQQTDKFTIGSLVTRLTNDITACQDFVCMALRMMVRTLMQFIGGIVMVLSINATFGYILLFTLPIQIIIIGQHRTKSTN
;
A
#
# COMPACT_ATOMS: atom_id res chain seq x y z
N MET A 1 -4.26 -5.38 -19.32
CA MET A 1 -3.69 -4.36 -18.42
C MET A 1 -3.71 -2.94 -19.00
N THR A 2 -3.42 -2.71 -20.27
CA THR A 2 -3.44 -1.39 -20.93
C THR A 2 -4.77 -0.62 -20.84
N LYS A 3 -5.92 -1.31 -20.80
CA LYS A 3 -7.23 -0.65 -20.69
C LYS A 3 -7.49 -0.11 -19.28
N VAL A 4 -7.02 -0.78 -18.23
CA VAL A 4 -7.14 -0.32 -16.84
C VAL A 4 -6.37 0.98 -16.62
N LEU A 5 -5.15 1.07 -17.16
CA LEU A 5 -4.33 2.27 -17.11
C LEU A 5 -4.96 3.48 -17.81
N LYS A 6 -5.79 3.26 -18.85
CA LYS A 6 -6.50 4.34 -19.55
C LYS A 6 -7.55 5.02 -18.66
N TYR A 7 -8.25 4.26 -17.82
CA TYR A 7 -9.24 4.80 -16.88
C TYR A 7 -8.57 5.52 -15.71
N LEU A 8 -7.45 4.97 -15.19
CA LEU A 8 -6.67 5.65 -14.15
C LEU A 8 -6.08 6.98 -14.65
N LYS A 9 -5.69 7.08 -15.93
CA LYS A 9 -5.13 8.31 -16.50
C LYS A 9 -6.10 9.50 -16.43
N LYS A 10 -7.41 9.27 -16.42
CA LYS A 10 -8.43 10.31 -16.26
C LYS A 10 -8.44 10.89 -14.83
N TYR A 11 -8.07 10.08 -13.84
CA TYR A 11 -8.08 10.42 -12.40
C TYR A 11 -6.65 10.43 -11.83
N TRP A 12 -5.67 10.78 -12.65
CA TRP A 12 -4.25 10.73 -12.31
C TRP A 12 -3.88 11.54 -11.07
N TYR A 13 -4.61 12.63 -10.78
CA TYR A 13 -4.40 13.41 -9.56
C TYR A 13 -4.62 12.57 -8.29
N PHE A 14 -5.73 11.85 -8.20
CA PHE A 14 -6.01 10.99 -7.05
C PHE A 14 -5.04 9.80 -6.98
N ALA A 15 -4.70 9.23 -8.13
CA ALA A 15 -3.75 8.13 -8.23
C ALA A 15 -2.32 8.56 -7.84
N LEU A 16 -1.97 9.84 -7.96
CA LEU A 16 -0.67 10.39 -7.59
C LEU A 16 -0.65 10.91 -6.14
N LEU A 17 -1.76 11.49 -5.66
CA LEU A 17 -1.86 11.94 -4.27
C LEU A 17 -1.83 10.76 -3.28
N THR A 18 -2.41 9.61 -3.64
CA THR A 18 -2.38 8.41 -2.80
C THR A 18 -0.95 7.98 -2.43
N PRO A 19 -0.03 7.72 -3.36
CA PRO A 19 1.34 7.37 -3.03
C PRO A 19 2.11 8.51 -2.35
N LEU A 20 1.82 9.77 -2.66
CA LEU A 20 2.48 10.91 -2.04
C LEU A 20 2.20 10.96 -0.53
N PHE A 21 0.93 10.83 -0.11
CA PHE A 21 0.57 10.76 1.30
C PHE A 21 1.03 9.47 1.97
N MET A 22 1.12 8.37 1.21
CA MET A 22 1.69 7.12 1.71
C MET A 22 3.18 7.25 2.01
N VAL A 23 3.95 7.94 1.16
CA VAL A 23 5.37 8.23 1.39
C VAL A 23 5.54 9.07 2.66
N LEU A 24 4.67 10.08 2.88
CA LEU A 24 4.68 10.87 4.10
C LEU A 24 4.43 10.00 5.34
N GLU A 25 3.40 9.15 5.34
CA GLU A 25 3.09 8.22 6.43
C GLU A 25 4.29 7.32 6.75
N VAL A 26 4.82 6.62 5.74
CA VAL A 26 5.92 5.66 5.93
C VAL A 26 7.20 6.37 6.37
N SER A 27 7.46 7.60 5.89
CA SER A 27 8.62 8.38 6.34
C SER A 27 8.54 8.72 7.82
N MET A 28 7.34 9.06 8.33
CA MET A 28 7.13 9.30 9.76
C MET A 28 7.28 8.01 10.58
N ASP A 29 6.76 6.88 10.08
CA ASP A 29 6.91 5.57 10.72
C ASP A 29 8.39 5.16 10.84
N LEU A 30 9.21 5.40 9.82
CA LEU A 30 10.64 5.04 9.79
C LEU A 30 11.50 5.90 10.73
N VAL A 31 11.07 7.09 11.10
CA VAL A 31 11.79 7.94 12.06
C VAL A 31 11.59 7.46 13.51
N GLN A 32 10.46 6.80 13.82
CA GLN A 32 10.11 6.39 15.18
C GLN A 32 11.19 5.54 15.90
N PRO A 33 11.74 4.45 15.29
CA PRO A 33 12.76 3.66 15.95
C PRO A 33 14.04 4.44 16.24
N SER A 34 14.42 5.40 15.39
CA SER A 34 15.60 6.25 15.60
C SER A 34 15.42 7.19 16.79
N LEU A 35 14.24 7.78 16.95
CA LEU A 35 13.93 8.61 18.12
C LEU A 35 13.91 7.78 19.39
N MET A 36 13.35 6.56 19.32
CA MET A 36 13.32 5.64 20.46
C MET A 36 14.73 5.24 20.90
N SER A 37 15.64 4.94 19.96
CA SER A 37 17.05 4.67 20.27
C SER A 37 17.69 5.86 21.03
N ARG A 38 17.45 7.08 20.56
CA ARG A 38 17.98 8.28 21.22
C ARG A 38 17.40 8.49 22.63
N ILE A 39 16.14 8.18 22.84
CA ILE A 39 15.53 8.23 24.19
C ILE A 39 16.27 7.26 25.12
N VAL A 40 16.59 6.05 24.65
CA VAL A 40 17.25 5.03 25.46
C VAL A 40 18.72 5.41 25.69
N ASP A 41 19.45 5.72 24.61
CA ASP A 41 20.91 5.89 24.67
C ASP A 41 21.34 7.23 25.28
N GLU A 42 20.61 8.30 24.95
CA GLU A 42 20.98 9.66 25.42
C GLU A 42 20.12 10.10 26.61
N GLY A 43 18.81 9.76 26.62
CA GLY A 43 17.89 10.21 27.66
C GLY A 43 17.97 9.39 28.95
N ILE A 44 17.77 8.07 28.84
CA ILE A 44 17.69 7.19 30.02
C ILE A 44 19.07 7.00 30.63
N VAL A 45 20.10 6.77 29.83
CA VAL A 45 21.48 6.55 30.30
C VAL A 45 22.04 7.80 31.00
N ALA A 46 21.74 8.99 30.48
CA ALA A 46 22.17 10.27 31.10
C ALA A 46 21.22 10.74 32.22
N GLY A 47 20.02 10.13 32.38
CA GLY A 47 19.02 10.57 33.34
C GLY A 47 18.38 11.92 33.01
N ASP A 48 18.44 12.34 31.73
CA ASP A 48 17.90 13.62 31.27
C ASP A 48 16.43 13.52 30.94
N ILE A 49 15.59 13.82 31.93
CA ILE A 49 14.12 13.79 31.79
C ILE A 49 13.65 14.82 30.75
N GLN A 50 14.31 15.97 30.65
CA GLN A 50 13.91 17.00 29.71
C GLN A 50 14.11 16.54 28.24
N LEU A 51 15.21 15.86 27.97
CA LEU A 51 15.48 15.26 26.66
C LEU A 51 14.44 14.18 26.31
N ILE A 52 14.10 13.30 27.27
CA ILE A 52 13.08 12.25 27.09
C ILE A 52 11.73 12.87 26.74
N LEU A 53 11.29 13.91 27.47
CA LEU A 53 10.03 14.58 27.20
C LEU A 53 10.02 15.27 25.83
N ASN A 54 11.11 15.91 25.43
CA ASN A 54 11.21 16.55 24.13
C ASN A 54 11.17 15.54 22.97
N LEU A 55 11.94 14.46 23.06
CA LEU A 55 11.93 13.41 22.05
C LEU A 55 10.58 12.67 22.01
N GLY A 56 9.97 12.40 23.15
CA GLY A 56 8.63 11.83 23.24
C GLY A 56 7.57 12.73 22.62
N GLY A 57 7.67 14.05 22.83
CA GLY A 57 6.81 15.03 22.17
C GLY A 57 6.97 15.04 20.65
N GLN A 58 8.21 14.95 20.14
CA GLN A 58 8.47 14.83 18.70
C GLN A 58 7.87 13.53 18.14
N MET A 59 8.00 12.41 18.83
CA MET A 59 7.38 11.14 18.41
C MET A 59 5.88 11.27 18.28
N LEU A 60 5.20 11.92 19.23
CA LEU A 60 3.75 12.17 19.16
C LEU A 60 3.38 13.02 17.94
N ILE A 61 4.13 14.10 17.68
CA ILE A 61 3.90 14.98 16.52
C ILE A 61 4.05 14.18 15.20
N PHE A 62 5.12 13.41 15.06
CA PHE A 62 5.35 12.60 13.87
C PHE A 62 4.29 11.52 13.69
N THR A 63 3.82 10.89 14.80
CA THR A 63 2.71 9.93 14.75
C THR A 63 1.42 10.58 14.26
N VAL A 64 1.08 11.78 14.74
CA VAL A 64 -0.11 12.51 14.27
C VAL A 64 -0.01 12.87 12.79
N ILE A 65 1.16 13.36 12.34
CA ILE A 65 1.39 13.69 10.92
C ILE A 65 1.30 12.42 10.05
N GLY A 66 1.90 11.31 10.49
CA GLY A 66 1.83 10.02 9.79
C GLY A 66 0.39 9.50 9.72
N CYS A 67 -0.36 9.58 10.81
CA CYS A 67 -1.78 9.19 10.85
C CYS A 67 -2.62 10.01 9.87
N LEU A 68 -2.45 11.33 9.82
CA LEU A 68 -3.12 12.19 8.85
C LEU A 68 -2.74 11.81 7.41
N GLY A 69 -1.46 11.53 7.16
CA GLY A 69 -0.98 11.03 5.87
C GLY A 69 -1.68 9.74 5.45
N GLY A 70 -1.77 8.76 6.37
CA GLY A 70 -2.43 7.48 6.14
C GLY A 70 -3.93 7.60 5.85
N VAL A 71 -4.64 8.45 6.60
CA VAL A 71 -6.06 8.74 6.36
C VAL A 71 -6.26 9.38 5.00
N LEU A 72 -5.49 10.41 4.66
CA LEU A 72 -5.57 11.09 3.37
C LEU A 72 -5.22 10.15 2.21
N SER A 73 -4.18 9.34 2.34
CA SER A 73 -3.85 8.30 1.36
C SER A 73 -5.01 7.33 1.15
N GLY A 74 -5.70 6.92 2.25
CA GLY A 74 -6.89 6.07 2.19
C GLY A 74 -8.05 6.71 1.44
N VAL A 75 -8.34 7.98 1.73
CA VAL A 75 -9.43 8.72 1.09
C VAL A 75 -9.17 8.88 -0.41
N PHE A 76 -7.98 9.36 -0.80
CA PHE A 76 -7.63 9.55 -2.20
C PHE A 76 -7.54 8.23 -2.98
N GLY A 77 -7.02 7.16 -2.36
CA GLY A 77 -6.97 5.83 -2.94
C GLY A 77 -8.36 5.25 -3.22
N ASN A 78 -9.29 5.41 -2.27
CA ASN A 78 -10.67 5.00 -2.44
C ASN A 78 -11.38 5.84 -3.52
N MET A 79 -11.17 7.16 -3.55
CA MET A 79 -11.74 8.03 -4.60
C MET A 79 -11.25 7.63 -5.99
N ALA A 80 -9.94 7.35 -6.14
CA ALA A 80 -9.37 6.87 -7.40
C ALA A 80 -10.01 5.55 -7.84
N ALA A 81 -10.12 4.58 -6.92
CA ALA A 81 -10.68 3.26 -7.19
C ALA A 81 -12.18 3.30 -7.49
N GLN A 82 -12.96 4.12 -6.78
CA GLN A 82 -14.40 4.29 -7.02
C GLN A 82 -14.68 4.94 -8.38
N ASN A 83 -13.95 6.00 -8.72
CA ASN A 83 -14.10 6.66 -10.01
C ASN A 83 -13.74 5.72 -11.17
N PHE A 84 -12.66 4.95 -11.01
CA PHE A 84 -12.28 3.88 -11.94
C PHE A 84 -13.41 2.85 -12.09
N SER A 85 -13.96 2.35 -10.98
CA SER A 85 -15.05 1.37 -10.96
C SER A 85 -16.32 1.89 -11.63
N ASN A 86 -16.69 3.14 -11.38
CA ASN A 86 -17.85 3.77 -11.98
C ASN A 86 -17.75 3.88 -13.51
N ASP A 87 -16.59 4.31 -14.02
CA ASP A 87 -16.37 4.38 -15.46
C ASP A 87 -16.35 2.97 -16.09
N LEU A 88 -15.76 1.99 -15.40
CA LEU A 88 -15.76 0.60 -15.85
C LEU A 88 -17.18 0.00 -15.88
N ARG A 89 -18.04 0.29 -14.86
CA ARG A 89 -19.43 -0.14 -14.83
C ARG A 89 -20.24 0.45 -15.99
N LYS A 90 -20.07 1.75 -16.25
CA LYS A 90 -20.76 2.43 -17.37
C LYS A 90 -20.41 1.80 -18.71
N ASP A 91 -19.13 1.55 -18.95
CA ASP A 91 -18.65 0.97 -20.20
C ASP A 91 -19.08 -0.49 -20.35
N ALA A 92 -19.02 -1.27 -19.25
CA ALA A 92 -19.47 -2.66 -19.24
C ALA A 92 -20.99 -2.75 -19.49
N PHE A 93 -21.79 -1.93 -18.82
CA PHE A 93 -23.24 -1.85 -19.03
C PHE A 93 -23.59 -1.44 -20.45
N ALA A 94 -22.96 -0.39 -20.98
CA ALA A 94 -23.16 0.06 -22.36
C ALA A 94 -22.80 -1.04 -23.38
N LYS A 95 -21.82 -1.89 -23.08
CA LYS A 95 -21.45 -3.01 -23.92
C LYS A 95 -22.48 -4.13 -23.89
N VAL A 96 -23.02 -4.45 -22.69
CA VAL A 96 -24.09 -5.45 -22.54
C VAL A 96 -25.35 -5.02 -23.28
N MET A 97 -25.72 -3.75 -23.18
CA MET A 97 -26.91 -3.22 -23.90
C MET A 97 -26.77 -3.22 -25.42
N LYS A 98 -25.54 -3.29 -25.94
CA LYS A 98 -25.28 -3.41 -27.40
C LYS A 98 -25.16 -4.86 -27.88
N MET A 99 -25.24 -5.85 -27.00
CA MET A 99 -25.23 -7.26 -27.37
C MET A 99 -26.53 -7.67 -28.06
N SER A 100 -26.42 -8.49 -29.10
CA SER A 100 -27.60 -9.08 -29.74
C SER A 100 -28.23 -10.16 -28.87
N PHE A 101 -29.51 -10.45 -29.08
CA PHE A 101 -30.25 -11.52 -28.35
C PHE A 101 -29.51 -12.86 -28.38
N GLN A 102 -28.95 -13.26 -29.53
CA GLN A 102 -28.16 -14.48 -29.68
C GLN A 102 -26.88 -14.51 -28.82
N GLN A 103 -26.30 -13.33 -28.52
CA GLN A 103 -25.12 -13.22 -27.68
C GLN A 103 -25.52 -13.21 -26.20
N THR A 104 -26.66 -12.64 -25.87
CA THR A 104 -27.18 -12.60 -24.50
C THR A 104 -27.68 -13.97 -24.05
N ASP A 105 -28.22 -14.78 -24.91
CA ASP A 105 -28.66 -16.16 -24.60
C ASP A 105 -27.52 -17.09 -24.20
N LYS A 106 -26.28 -16.80 -24.62
CA LYS A 106 -25.09 -17.54 -24.18
C LYS A 106 -24.68 -17.24 -22.73
N PHE A 107 -25.18 -16.15 -22.18
CA PHE A 107 -24.89 -15.75 -20.79
C PHE A 107 -26.21 -15.70 -20.04
N THR A 108 -26.33 -16.38 -18.93
CA THR A 108 -27.49 -16.22 -18.05
C THR A 108 -27.52 -14.79 -17.48
N ILE A 109 -28.70 -14.21 -17.34
CA ILE A 109 -28.87 -12.85 -16.77
C ILE A 109 -28.17 -12.74 -15.42
N GLY A 110 -28.24 -13.77 -14.56
CA GLY A 110 -27.53 -13.83 -13.29
C GLY A 110 -26.02 -13.73 -13.42
N SER A 111 -25.41 -14.38 -14.43
CA SER A 111 -23.98 -14.30 -14.70
C SER A 111 -23.55 -12.89 -15.13
N LEU A 112 -24.35 -12.20 -15.94
CA LEU A 112 -24.08 -10.83 -16.35
C LEU A 112 -24.17 -9.85 -15.17
N VAL A 113 -25.17 -10.01 -14.30
CA VAL A 113 -25.34 -9.20 -13.08
C VAL A 113 -24.15 -9.42 -12.14
N THR A 114 -23.75 -10.67 -11.90
CA THR A 114 -22.59 -10.98 -11.04
C THR A 114 -21.29 -10.34 -11.58
N ARG A 115 -21.06 -10.38 -12.89
CA ARG A 115 -19.90 -9.73 -13.51
C ARG A 115 -19.93 -8.21 -13.40
N LEU A 116 -21.10 -7.60 -13.58
CA LEU A 116 -21.28 -6.15 -13.47
C LEU A 116 -21.20 -5.62 -12.03
N THR A 117 -21.39 -6.49 -11.05
CA THR A 117 -21.33 -6.12 -9.62
C THR A 117 -20.04 -6.62 -8.98
N ASN A 118 -19.89 -7.92 -8.79
CA ASN A 118 -18.81 -8.50 -7.99
C ASN A 118 -17.45 -8.40 -8.66
N ASP A 119 -17.34 -8.70 -9.97
CA ASP A 119 -16.05 -8.67 -10.65
C ASP A 119 -15.52 -7.24 -10.75
N ILE A 120 -16.40 -6.26 -10.98
CA ILE A 120 -15.98 -4.84 -11.03
C ILE A 120 -15.60 -4.35 -9.64
N THR A 121 -16.31 -4.79 -8.58
CA THR A 121 -15.92 -4.45 -7.20
C THR A 121 -14.58 -5.07 -6.84
N ALA A 122 -14.32 -6.32 -7.22
CA ALA A 122 -13.02 -6.94 -7.04
C ALA A 122 -11.90 -6.19 -7.79
N CYS A 123 -12.16 -5.69 -9.00
CA CYS A 123 -11.22 -4.83 -9.73
C CYS A 123 -10.99 -3.49 -9.01
N GLN A 124 -12.02 -2.89 -8.43
CA GLN A 124 -11.93 -1.67 -7.63
C GLN A 124 -11.02 -1.88 -6.41
N ASP A 125 -11.28 -2.94 -5.65
CA ASP A 125 -10.51 -3.27 -4.44
C ASP A 125 -9.05 -3.56 -4.78
N PHE A 126 -8.81 -4.29 -5.88
CA PHE A 126 -7.46 -4.53 -6.38
C PHE A 126 -6.72 -3.23 -6.73
N VAL A 127 -7.37 -2.29 -7.42
CA VAL A 127 -6.76 -0.99 -7.76
C VAL A 127 -6.45 -0.19 -6.50
N CYS A 128 -7.39 -0.12 -5.55
CA CYS A 128 -7.19 0.57 -4.28
C CYS A 128 -6.01 -0.03 -3.50
N MET A 129 -5.98 -1.37 -3.38
CA MET A 129 -4.91 -2.11 -2.71
C MET A 129 -3.56 -1.93 -3.40
N ALA A 130 -3.51 -1.99 -4.74
CA ALA A 130 -2.29 -1.82 -5.51
C ALA A 130 -1.69 -0.42 -5.32
N LEU A 131 -2.50 0.64 -5.37
CA LEU A 131 -2.05 2.02 -5.18
C LEU A 131 -1.47 2.27 -3.78
N ARG A 132 -1.97 1.59 -2.74
CA ARG A 132 -1.54 1.78 -1.36
C ARG A 132 -0.45 0.79 -0.96
N MET A 133 -0.69 -0.52 -1.10
CA MET A 133 0.22 -1.54 -0.57
C MET A 133 1.53 -1.62 -1.33
N MET A 134 1.53 -1.48 -2.66
CA MET A 134 2.78 -1.54 -3.43
C MET A 134 3.74 -0.43 -3.00
N VAL A 135 3.23 0.80 -2.86
CA VAL A 135 4.06 1.94 -2.45
C VAL A 135 4.53 1.76 -1.01
N ARG A 136 3.63 1.40 -0.09
CA ARG A 136 3.96 1.16 1.32
C ARG A 136 5.05 0.09 1.47
N THR A 137 4.85 -1.06 0.84
CA THR A 137 5.79 -2.19 0.95
C THR A 137 7.17 -1.84 0.39
N LEU A 138 7.21 -1.19 -0.77
CA LEU A 138 8.49 -0.77 -1.37
C LEU A 138 9.22 0.25 -0.50
N MET A 139 8.51 1.25 0.01
CA MET A 139 9.10 2.28 0.87
C MET A 139 9.56 1.71 2.21
N GLN A 140 8.78 0.84 2.84
CA GLN A 140 9.17 0.17 4.08
C GLN A 140 10.38 -0.76 3.88
N PHE A 141 10.42 -1.47 2.76
CA PHE A 141 11.54 -2.35 2.43
C PHE A 141 12.84 -1.57 2.23
N ILE A 142 12.81 -0.54 1.38
CA ILE A 142 13.98 0.31 1.12
C ILE A 142 14.37 1.08 2.38
N GLY A 143 13.42 1.72 3.03
CA GLY A 143 13.66 2.50 4.24
C GLY A 143 14.17 1.66 5.41
N GLY A 144 13.65 0.45 5.59
CA GLY A 144 14.13 -0.49 6.59
C GLY A 144 15.58 -0.92 6.36
N ILE A 145 15.95 -1.20 5.11
CA ILE A 145 17.34 -1.52 4.74
C ILE A 145 18.26 -0.33 5.04
N VAL A 146 17.90 0.86 4.58
CA VAL A 146 18.68 2.08 4.80
C VAL A 146 18.86 2.36 6.30
N MET A 147 17.79 2.17 7.08
CA MET A 147 17.82 2.37 8.51
C MET A 147 18.75 1.38 9.23
N VAL A 148 18.68 0.10 8.91
CA VAL A 148 19.55 -0.92 9.50
C VAL A 148 21.00 -0.65 9.16
N LEU A 149 21.32 -0.27 7.92
CA LEU A 149 22.67 0.07 7.49
C LEU A 149 23.21 1.34 8.19
N SER A 150 22.34 2.31 8.50
CA SER A 150 22.76 3.54 9.19
C SER A 150 23.02 3.35 10.69
N ILE A 151 22.37 2.36 11.32
CA ILE A 151 22.63 2.04 12.74
C ILE A 151 23.92 1.25 12.88
N ASN A 152 24.10 0.20 12.14
CA ASN A 152 25.34 -0.59 12.15
C ASN A 152 25.46 -1.46 10.90
N ALA A 153 26.57 -1.29 10.15
CA ALA A 153 26.85 -2.06 8.94
C ALA A 153 26.86 -3.58 9.18
N THR A 154 27.22 -4.04 10.39
CA THR A 154 27.25 -5.46 10.75
C THR A 154 25.87 -6.09 10.70
N PHE A 155 24.81 -5.37 11.14
CA PHE A 155 23.42 -5.84 11.01
C PHE A 155 22.97 -5.93 9.56
N GLY A 156 23.52 -5.09 8.68
CA GLY A 156 23.28 -5.15 7.24
C GLY A 156 23.71 -6.50 6.63
N TYR A 157 24.84 -7.06 7.06
CA TYR A 157 25.29 -8.39 6.60
C TYR A 157 24.34 -9.51 7.06
N ILE A 158 23.82 -9.44 8.28
CA ILE A 158 22.85 -10.40 8.79
C ILE A 158 21.57 -10.36 7.95
N LEU A 159 21.11 -9.15 7.62
CA LEU A 159 19.90 -8.94 6.80
C LEU A 159 20.10 -9.45 5.37
N LEU A 160 21.29 -9.25 4.80
CA LEU A 160 21.66 -9.74 3.48
C LEU A 160 21.69 -11.28 3.41
N PHE A 161 21.97 -11.94 4.53
CA PHE A 161 21.99 -13.41 4.62
C PHE A 161 20.60 -13.99 4.89
N THR A 162 19.78 -13.31 5.68
CA THR A 162 18.44 -13.80 6.06
C THR A 162 17.41 -13.62 4.94
N LEU A 163 17.50 -12.59 4.13
CA LEU A 163 16.58 -12.34 3.01
C LEU A 163 16.54 -13.48 1.98
N PRO A 164 17.69 -13.97 1.42
CA PRO A 164 17.64 -15.08 0.47
C PRO A 164 17.13 -16.37 1.10
N ILE A 165 17.42 -16.63 2.38
CA ILE A 165 16.91 -17.80 3.09
C ILE A 165 15.39 -17.75 3.20
N GLN A 166 14.81 -16.59 3.53
CA GLN A 166 13.36 -16.41 3.59
C GLN A 166 12.69 -16.61 2.21
N ILE A 167 13.30 -16.10 1.14
CA ILE A 167 12.79 -16.28 -0.23
C ILE A 167 12.78 -17.75 -0.61
N ILE A 168 13.83 -18.51 -0.27
CA ILE A 168 13.92 -19.94 -0.54
C ILE A 168 12.85 -20.72 0.23
N ILE A 169 12.66 -20.43 1.53
CA ILE A 169 11.65 -21.09 2.36
C ILE A 169 10.24 -20.82 1.83
N ILE A 170 9.91 -19.57 1.48
CA ILE A 170 8.61 -19.20 0.91
C ILE A 170 8.39 -19.90 -0.43
N GLY A 171 9.44 -19.97 -1.28
CA GLY A 171 9.39 -20.66 -2.56
C GLY A 171 9.11 -22.16 -2.41
N GLN A 172 9.73 -22.82 -1.43
CA GLN A 172 9.50 -24.26 -1.15
C GLN A 172 8.11 -24.54 -0.58
N HIS A 173 7.58 -23.64 0.26
CA HIS A 173 6.22 -23.78 0.78
C HIS A 173 5.16 -23.68 -0.32
N ARG A 174 5.38 -22.85 -1.32
CA ARG A 174 4.45 -22.66 -2.44
C ARG A 174 4.37 -23.89 -3.35
N THR A 175 5.50 -24.56 -3.58
CA THR A 175 5.55 -25.80 -4.37
C THR A 175 4.93 -27.01 -3.65
N LYS A 176 4.94 -27.04 -2.32
CA LYS A 176 4.31 -28.13 -1.52
C LYS A 176 2.78 -27.98 -1.41
N SER A 177 2.24 -26.77 -1.60
CA SER A 177 0.79 -26.52 -1.51
C SER A 177 0.05 -26.76 -2.84
N THR A 178 0.77 -27.02 -3.93
CA THR A 178 0.21 -27.26 -5.28
C THR A 178 0.23 -28.73 -5.70
N ASN A 179 0.76 -29.63 -4.86
CA ASN A 179 0.68 -31.10 -4.98
C ASN A 179 -0.23 -31.67 -3.88
#